data_21e4c86526189e1522ea27707e8eb18d
#
_entry.id   21e4c86526189e1522ea27707e8eb18d
#
_cell.length_a   1.000
_cell.length_b   1.000
_cell.length_c   1.000
_cell.angle_alpha   90.00
_cell.angle_beta   90.00
_cell.angle_gamma   90.00
#
_symmetry.space_group_name_H-M   'P 1'
#
loop_
_entity.id
_entity.type
_entity.pdbx_description
1 polymer ?
#
loop_
_entity_poly.entity_id
_entity_poly.type
_entity_poly.pdbx_seq_one_letter_code
_entity_poly.pdbx_strand_id
1 'polypeptide(L)'
;MLLTIIEGRHQSAANPQARDEGAILRTASFNNPSREVGKEIHMSVALSAQEITRALTRISHEILEKNQGADNIVVLGIPTRGAHLASRISSIIATIEGTEVPTGTLDITLFRDDLRIRPPRPIMPTNIPPSGIEDRNVILVDDVLFSGRTIRAALDALGEIGRPRTVQLAALVDRGHRDLPIKADFVGKNLPTSKAQSVKVLLSEIDGRDEVLIEDEAK
;
A
#
# COMPACT_ATOMS: atom_id res chain seq x y z
N MET A 1 -14.80 23.59 -54.40
CA MET A 1 -15.59 22.91 -55.46
C MET A 1 -16.55 22.01 -54.71
N LEU A 2 -17.68 22.51 -54.49
CA LEU A 2 -19.05 22.06 -54.86
C LEU A 2 -19.47 20.80 -54.12
N LEU A 3 -20.37 20.92 -53.17
CA LEU A 3 -21.87 20.88 -53.25
C LEU A 3 -22.37 19.43 -53.46
N THR A 4 -23.37 18.84 -52.80
CA THR A 4 -24.73 19.30 -52.53
C THR A 4 -25.45 18.27 -51.67
N ILE A 5 -26.04 18.62 -50.56
CA ILE A 5 -27.42 18.56 -50.07
C ILE A 5 -28.38 17.61 -50.85
N ILE A 6 -29.22 16.82 -50.15
CA ILE A 6 -30.67 16.78 -50.31
C ILE A 6 -31.36 16.18 -49.06
N GLU A 7 -32.36 16.93 -48.60
CA GLU A 7 -33.39 16.62 -47.60
C GLU A 7 -34.46 15.65 -48.13
N GLY A 8 -35.21 15.07 -47.21
CA GLY A 8 -36.45 14.37 -47.52
C GLY A 8 -37.27 14.07 -46.27
N ARG A 9 -38.11 15.01 -45.88
CA ARG A 9 -39.24 14.82 -44.94
C ARG A 9 -40.32 13.94 -45.55
N HIS A 10 -41.04 13.17 -44.74
CA HIS A 10 -42.51 13.26 -44.70
C HIS A 10 -43.09 12.65 -43.41
N GLN A 11 -44.06 13.40 -42.94
CA GLN A 11 -44.97 13.26 -41.82
C GLN A 11 -46.10 12.25 -42.09
N SER A 12 -46.72 11.79 -41.01
CA SER A 12 -48.18 11.87 -40.72
C SER A 12 -48.65 10.60 -40.03
N ALA A 13 -49.13 10.61 -38.89
CA ALA A 13 -50.33 11.07 -38.19
C ALA A 13 -51.20 9.94 -37.66
N ALA A 14 -51.53 10.05 -36.35
CA ALA A 14 -52.82 9.81 -35.68
C ALA A 14 -53.35 8.38 -35.40
N ASN A 15 -53.33 7.99 -34.16
CA ASN A 15 -54.34 7.61 -33.13
C ASN A 15 -55.81 7.37 -33.62
N PRO A 16 -56.77 6.71 -32.89
CA PRO A 16 -56.76 6.15 -31.52
C PRO A 16 -57.64 4.87 -31.27
N GLN A 17 -57.61 4.39 -30.01
CA GLN A 17 -58.67 3.66 -29.23
C GLN A 17 -58.97 2.18 -29.57
N ALA A 18 -58.91 1.22 -28.65
CA ALA A 18 -59.81 0.94 -27.55
C ALA A 18 -59.57 -0.44 -26.91
N ARG A 19 -59.78 -0.51 -25.59
CA ARG A 19 -60.37 -1.60 -24.76
C ARG A 19 -59.57 -2.87 -24.51
N ASP A 20 -59.10 -2.97 -23.29
CA ASP A 20 -59.58 -3.81 -22.19
C ASP A 20 -59.92 -5.27 -22.52
N GLU A 21 -59.07 -6.17 -21.99
CA GLU A 21 -59.56 -7.43 -21.39
C GLU A 21 -58.38 -8.12 -20.68
N GLY A 22 -58.67 -8.57 -19.47
CA GLY A 22 -57.71 -9.13 -18.49
C GLY A 22 -57.06 -10.43 -18.92
N ALA A 23 -55.79 -10.51 -18.71
CA ALA A 23 -55.03 -11.74 -18.73
C ALA A 23 -54.26 -11.88 -17.41
N ILE A 24 -54.72 -12.89 -16.70
CA ILE A 24 -54.15 -13.41 -15.45
C ILE A 24 -52.66 -13.72 -15.62
N LEU A 25 -51.79 -12.85 -15.01
CA LEU A 25 -50.38 -13.14 -14.90
C LEU A 25 -50.15 -14.23 -13.87
N ARG A 26 -49.87 -15.42 -14.34
CA ARG A 26 -49.28 -16.50 -13.56
C ARG A 26 -47.86 -16.07 -13.17
N THR A 27 -47.64 -15.74 -11.91
CA THR A 27 -46.32 -15.57 -11.30
C THR A 27 -45.60 -16.90 -11.31
N ALA A 28 -44.70 -17.11 -12.27
CA ALA A 28 -43.70 -18.16 -12.18
C ALA A 28 -42.65 -17.73 -11.16
N SER A 29 -42.75 -18.26 -9.97
CA SER A 29 -41.70 -18.19 -8.94
C SER A 29 -40.49 -18.99 -9.42
N PHE A 30 -39.49 -18.32 -10.00
CA PHE A 30 -38.18 -18.92 -10.17
C PHE A 30 -37.45 -18.81 -8.83
N ASN A 31 -37.53 -19.87 -8.05
CA ASN A 31 -36.63 -20.09 -6.92
C ASN A 31 -35.23 -20.30 -7.49
N ASN A 32 -34.36 -19.29 -7.39
CA ASN A 32 -32.94 -19.42 -7.67
C ASN A 32 -32.22 -19.69 -6.33
N PRO A 33 -31.76 -20.94 -6.04
CA PRO A 33 -31.08 -21.27 -4.80
C PRO A 33 -29.56 -21.10 -4.95
N SER A 34 -29.10 -19.91 -5.26
CA SER A 34 -27.68 -19.56 -5.17
C SER A 34 -27.53 -18.08 -4.85
N ARG A 35 -28.04 -17.66 -3.69
CA ARG A 35 -27.44 -16.56 -2.98
C ARG A 35 -26.15 -17.10 -2.34
N GLU A 36 -25.03 -16.93 -3.03
CA GLU A 36 -23.76 -16.86 -2.34
C GLU A 36 -23.91 -15.83 -1.25
N VAL A 37 -23.89 -16.26 0.00
CA VAL A 37 -23.77 -15.40 1.16
C VAL A 37 -22.42 -14.74 1.02
N GLY A 38 -22.37 -13.55 0.42
CA GLY A 38 -21.19 -12.73 0.38
C GLY A 38 -20.73 -12.55 1.83
N LYS A 39 -19.57 -13.12 2.17
CA LYS A 39 -18.94 -12.92 3.46
C LYS A 39 -18.77 -11.43 3.65
N GLU A 40 -19.48 -10.83 4.58
CA GLU A 40 -19.27 -9.43 4.96
C GLU A 40 -17.90 -9.32 5.63
N ILE A 41 -16.95 -8.74 4.91
CA ILE A 41 -15.64 -8.38 5.46
C ILE A 41 -15.86 -7.07 6.22
N HIS A 42 -15.76 -7.14 7.52
CA HIS A 42 -15.82 -5.93 8.35
C HIS A 42 -14.48 -5.20 8.26
N MET A 43 -14.51 -3.97 7.73
CA MET A 43 -13.34 -3.10 7.63
C MET A 43 -13.51 -1.88 8.54
N SER A 44 -12.47 -1.55 9.28
CA SER A 44 -12.40 -0.33 10.09
C SER A 44 -11.17 0.49 9.76
N VAL A 45 -11.35 1.82 9.76
CA VAL A 45 -10.25 2.76 9.51
C VAL A 45 -9.42 2.89 10.79
N ALA A 46 -8.13 2.54 10.70
CA ALA A 46 -7.17 2.65 11.79
C ALA A 46 -6.35 3.95 11.73
N LEU A 47 -6.05 4.45 10.52
CA LEU A 47 -5.41 5.74 10.29
C LEU A 47 -6.03 6.42 9.06
N SER A 48 -6.36 7.68 9.22
CA SER A 48 -6.72 8.60 8.13
C SER A 48 -5.47 9.16 7.43
N ALA A 49 -5.64 9.78 6.26
CA ALA A 49 -4.57 10.44 5.52
C ALA A 49 -3.79 11.45 6.38
N GLN A 50 -4.50 12.23 7.19
CA GLN A 50 -3.87 13.23 8.05
C GLN A 50 -3.04 12.57 9.17
N GLU A 51 -3.50 11.45 9.72
CA GLU A 51 -2.75 10.71 10.74
C GLU A 51 -1.52 10.03 10.16
N ILE A 52 -1.58 9.52 8.92
CA ILE A 52 -0.42 9.01 8.19
C ILE A 52 0.62 10.12 8.01
N THR A 53 0.22 11.30 7.54
CA THR A 53 1.11 12.44 7.37
C THR A 53 1.79 12.84 8.69
N ARG A 54 1.03 12.92 9.78
CA ARG A 54 1.58 13.23 11.12
C ARG A 54 2.55 12.15 11.60
N ALA A 55 2.24 10.86 11.36
CA ALA A 55 3.11 9.74 11.72
C ALA A 55 4.44 9.80 10.96
N LEU A 56 4.41 10.04 9.65
CA LEU A 56 5.62 10.17 8.83
C LEU A 56 6.46 11.39 9.24
N THR A 57 5.84 12.52 9.52
CA THR A 57 6.54 13.72 10.01
C THR A 57 7.26 13.43 11.33
N ARG A 58 6.60 12.76 12.27
CA ARG A 58 7.20 12.38 13.55
C ARG A 58 8.35 11.40 13.37
N ILE A 59 8.16 10.35 12.55
CA ILE A 59 9.23 9.40 12.19
C ILE A 59 10.45 10.12 11.62
N SER A 60 10.24 11.10 10.73
CA SER A 60 11.33 11.87 10.11
C SER A 60 12.14 12.65 11.16
N HIS A 61 11.47 13.28 12.13
CA HIS A 61 12.15 13.95 13.25
C HIS A 61 12.91 12.97 14.14
N GLU A 62 12.30 11.82 14.48
CA GLU A 62 12.95 10.77 15.28
C GLU A 62 14.19 10.19 14.58
N ILE A 63 14.14 10.01 13.25
CA ILE A 63 15.28 9.60 12.43
C ILE A 63 16.42 10.63 12.53
N LEU A 64 16.12 11.91 12.33
CA LEU A 64 17.10 12.98 12.40
C LEU A 64 17.73 13.09 13.79
N GLU A 65 16.93 13.04 14.84
CA GLU A 65 17.41 13.09 16.22
C GLU A 65 18.36 11.92 16.52
N LYS A 66 17.96 10.68 16.18
CA LYS A 66 18.78 9.50 16.44
C LYS A 66 20.10 9.50 15.69
N ASN A 67 20.10 10.05 14.46
CA ASN A 67 21.28 10.08 13.59
C ASN A 67 22.06 11.40 13.66
N GLN A 68 21.65 12.35 14.50
CA GLN A 68 22.28 13.67 14.67
C GLN A 68 22.37 14.46 13.36
N GLY A 69 21.31 14.43 12.56
CA GLY A 69 21.19 15.06 11.25
C GLY A 69 21.08 14.06 10.10
N ALA A 70 21.15 14.57 8.87
CA ALA A 70 20.90 13.80 7.65
C ALA A 70 22.17 13.32 6.92
N ASP A 71 23.36 13.78 7.27
CA ASP A 71 24.60 13.68 6.45
C ASP A 71 25.00 12.24 6.09
N ASN A 72 24.77 11.29 6.97
CA ASN A 72 25.18 9.91 6.77
C ASN A 72 24.00 8.91 6.62
N ILE A 73 22.82 9.41 6.28
CA ILE A 73 21.61 8.61 6.12
C ILE A 73 21.45 8.18 4.67
N VAL A 74 20.98 6.96 4.47
CA VAL A 74 20.41 6.45 3.22
C VAL A 74 19.06 5.83 3.54
N VAL A 75 18.00 6.21 2.83
CA VAL A 75 16.65 5.68 3.04
C VAL A 75 16.33 4.66 1.96
N LEU A 76 16.00 3.43 2.35
CA LEU A 76 15.65 2.35 1.42
C LEU A 76 14.26 1.82 1.74
N GLY A 77 13.35 1.94 0.77
CA GLY A 77 11.99 1.41 0.90
C GLY A 77 11.87 -0.03 0.38
N ILE A 78 11.18 -0.88 1.13
CA ILE A 78 10.83 -2.23 0.68
C ILE A 78 9.59 -2.15 -0.23
N PRO A 79 9.70 -2.56 -1.50
CA PRO A 79 8.54 -2.53 -2.40
C PRO A 79 7.36 -3.39 -1.91
N THR A 80 6.10 -2.98 -2.14
CA THR A 80 5.71 -1.85 -3.00
C THR A 80 5.55 -0.56 -2.18
N ARG A 81 4.81 -0.59 -1.10
CA ARG A 81 4.40 0.61 -0.33
C ARG A 81 5.54 1.24 0.45
N GLY A 82 6.46 0.43 0.97
CA GLY A 82 7.65 0.94 1.66
C GLY A 82 8.49 1.88 0.78
N ALA A 83 8.54 1.68 -0.54
CA ALA A 83 9.23 2.57 -1.46
C ALA A 83 8.61 3.98 -1.49
N HIS A 84 7.29 4.07 -1.55
CA HIS A 84 6.58 5.37 -1.51
C HIS A 84 6.71 6.05 -0.15
N LEU A 85 6.62 5.28 0.94
CA LEU A 85 6.83 5.80 2.29
C LEU A 85 8.26 6.31 2.48
N ALA A 86 9.26 5.63 1.94
CA ALA A 86 10.66 6.06 1.94
C ALA A 86 10.83 7.41 1.23
N SER A 87 10.23 7.57 0.05
CA SER A 87 10.22 8.83 -0.69
C SER A 87 9.58 9.96 0.09
N ARG A 88 8.43 9.70 0.75
CA ARG A 88 7.75 10.70 1.59
C ARG A 88 8.60 11.11 2.79
N ILE A 89 9.21 10.15 3.50
CA ILE A 89 10.11 10.41 4.64
C ILE A 89 11.30 11.25 4.19
N SER A 90 11.95 10.88 3.07
CA SER A 90 13.09 11.63 2.53
C SER A 90 12.73 13.07 2.15
N SER A 91 11.54 13.26 1.55
CA SER A 91 11.05 14.61 1.22
C SER A 91 10.79 15.46 2.48
N ILE A 92 10.27 14.86 3.54
CA ILE A 92 10.06 15.53 4.83
C ILE A 92 11.41 15.91 5.45
N ILE A 93 12.37 14.97 5.48
CA ILE A 93 13.73 15.23 5.99
C ILE A 93 14.38 16.34 5.20
N ALA A 94 14.30 16.33 3.86
CA ALA A 94 14.84 17.38 3.01
C ALA A 94 14.22 18.76 3.31
N THR A 95 12.93 18.80 3.64
CA THR A 95 12.25 20.04 4.04
C THR A 95 12.76 20.56 5.38
N ILE A 96 13.08 19.67 6.33
CA ILE A 96 13.58 20.03 7.67
C ILE A 96 15.05 20.48 7.62
N GLU A 97 15.90 19.72 6.97
CA GLU A 97 17.36 19.91 6.94
C GLU A 97 17.84 20.79 5.79
N GLY A 98 16.99 21.06 4.80
CA GLY A 98 17.39 21.79 3.58
C GLY A 98 18.32 21.01 2.65
N THR A 99 18.50 19.70 2.86
CA THR A 99 19.41 18.84 2.09
C THR A 99 18.70 17.54 1.71
N GLU A 100 18.85 17.14 0.45
CA GLU A 100 18.29 15.87 -0.03
C GLU A 100 18.98 14.66 0.60
N VAL A 101 18.20 13.67 1.00
CA VAL A 101 18.71 12.40 1.53
C VAL A 101 18.69 11.35 0.42
N PRO A 102 19.82 10.65 0.19
CA PRO A 102 19.87 9.56 -0.78
C PRO A 102 18.79 8.51 -0.50
N THR A 103 17.95 8.25 -1.50
CA THR A 103 16.77 7.40 -1.36
C THR A 103 16.73 6.35 -2.47
N GLY A 104 16.36 5.14 -2.12
CA GLY A 104 16.28 4.03 -3.05
C GLY A 104 15.24 2.99 -2.67
N THR A 105 15.28 1.86 -3.40
CA THR A 105 14.40 0.71 -3.18
C THR A 105 15.20 -0.57 -3.05
N LEU A 106 14.77 -1.45 -2.16
CA LEU A 106 15.39 -2.74 -1.91
C LEU A 106 14.39 -3.86 -2.19
N ASP A 107 14.50 -4.53 -3.34
CA ASP A 107 13.69 -5.72 -3.60
C ASP A 107 14.20 -6.92 -2.82
N ILE A 108 13.29 -7.54 -2.10
CA ILE A 108 13.56 -8.68 -1.22
C ILE A 108 12.99 -9.98 -1.78
N THR A 109 12.41 -9.96 -2.99
CA THR A 109 11.63 -11.08 -3.52
C THR A 109 12.41 -12.39 -3.50
N LEU A 110 13.69 -12.37 -3.89
CA LEU A 110 14.54 -13.56 -3.94
C LEU A 110 15.02 -14.06 -2.56
N PHE A 111 14.90 -13.25 -1.52
CA PHE A 111 15.35 -13.56 -0.15
C PHE A 111 14.21 -14.04 0.76
N ARG A 112 12.98 -14.10 0.26
CA ARG A 112 11.81 -14.52 1.01
C ARG A 112 11.81 -16.03 1.21
N ASP A 113 11.48 -16.48 2.42
CA ASP A 113 11.37 -17.88 2.81
C ASP A 113 10.06 -18.56 2.37
N ASP A 114 9.06 -17.77 1.91
CA ASP A 114 7.76 -18.27 1.47
C ASP A 114 7.62 -18.45 -0.06
N LEU A 115 8.70 -18.30 -0.83
CA LEU A 115 8.70 -18.45 -2.30
C LEU A 115 8.18 -19.82 -2.78
N ARG A 116 8.31 -20.86 -1.95
CA ARG A 116 7.82 -22.20 -2.29
C ARG A 116 6.33 -22.39 -1.99
N ILE A 117 5.73 -21.50 -1.22
CA ILE A 117 4.36 -21.63 -0.69
C ILE A 117 3.40 -20.64 -1.36
N ARG A 118 3.92 -19.48 -1.77
CA ARG A 118 3.15 -18.41 -2.40
C ARG A 118 3.72 -18.07 -3.77
N PRO A 119 2.87 -17.74 -4.77
CA PRO A 119 3.38 -17.29 -6.04
C PRO A 119 4.27 -16.07 -5.82
N PRO A 120 5.46 -16.03 -6.45
CA PRO A 120 6.38 -14.91 -6.29
C PRO A 120 5.71 -13.63 -6.81
N ARG A 121 5.89 -12.53 -6.08
CA ARG A 121 5.56 -11.21 -6.61
C ARG A 121 6.47 -10.93 -7.81
N PRO A 122 6.05 -10.07 -8.76
CA PRO A 122 6.96 -9.59 -9.78
C PRO A 122 8.21 -8.99 -9.12
N ILE A 123 9.38 -9.37 -9.62
CA ILE A 123 10.65 -8.81 -9.16
C ILE A 123 10.65 -7.31 -9.50
N MET A 124 10.86 -6.49 -8.49
CA MET A 124 11.02 -5.05 -8.66
C MET A 124 12.51 -4.70 -8.71
N PRO A 125 12.94 -3.70 -9.45
CA PRO A 125 14.36 -3.35 -9.47
C PRO A 125 14.80 -2.85 -8.10
N THR A 126 15.88 -3.44 -7.55
CA THR A 126 16.65 -2.84 -6.48
C THR A 126 17.37 -1.62 -7.04
N ASN A 127 17.12 -0.47 -6.47
CA ASN A 127 17.75 0.79 -6.85
C ASN A 127 18.48 1.38 -5.64
N ILE A 128 19.79 1.18 -5.60
CA ILE A 128 20.64 1.77 -4.57
C ILE A 128 21.13 3.13 -5.07
N PRO A 129 21.06 4.18 -4.23
CA PRO A 129 21.57 5.49 -4.59
C PRO A 129 23.04 5.45 -5.01
N PRO A 130 23.52 6.32 -5.91
CA PRO A 130 24.91 6.36 -6.36
C PRO A 130 25.91 6.51 -5.21
N SER A 131 25.49 7.08 -4.08
CA SER A 131 26.29 7.20 -2.87
C SER A 131 26.59 5.87 -2.18
N GLY A 132 25.93 4.78 -2.61
CA GLY A 132 26.02 3.46 -1.97
C GLY A 132 25.44 3.41 -0.57
N ILE A 133 25.68 2.27 0.10
CA ILE A 133 25.27 2.05 1.50
C ILE A 133 26.48 1.84 2.43
N GLU A 134 27.67 1.78 1.87
CA GLU A 134 28.89 1.45 2.61
C GLU A 134 29.17 2.49 3.69
N ASP A 135 29.38 2.01 4.93
CA ASP A 135 29.61 2.83 6.14
C ASP A 135 28.54 3.90 6.41
N ARG A 136 27.30 3.73 5.90
CA ARG A 136 26.18 4.64 6.10
C ARG A 136 25.15 4.08 7.07
N ASN A 137 24.34 4.98 7.62
CA ASN A 137 23.17 4.61 8.41
C ASN A 137 21.98 4.37 7.45
N VAL A 138 21.68 3.10 7.21
CA VAL A 138 20.55 2.72 6.35
C VAL A 138 19.25 2.73 7.15
N ILE A 139 18.27 3.48 6.68
CA ILE A 139 16.90 3.45 7.20
C ILE A 139 16.07 2.58 6.26
N LEU A 140 15.74 1.36 6.69
CA LEU A 140 14.78 0.49 6.00
C LEU A 140 13.36 0.97 6.31
N VAL A 141 12.54 1.11 5.27
CA VAL A 141 11.16 1.58 5.41
C VAL A 141 10.21 0.51 4.89
N ASP A 142 9.24 0.13 5.73
CA ASP A 142 8.16 -0.80 5.38
C ASP A 142 6.80 -0.24 5.81
N ASP A 143 5.72 -0.75 5.23
CA ASP A 143 4.36 -0.31 5.56
C ASP A 143 3.84 -0.98 6.84
N VAL A 144 3.96 -2.31 6.96
CA VAL A 144 3.43 -3.08 8.09
C VAL A 144 4.44 -4.06 8.65
N LEU A 145 4.89 -3.80 9.85
CA LEU A 145 5.70 -4.76 10.61
C LEU A 145 4.79 -5.78 11.31
N PHE A 146 4.91 -7.04 10.89
CA PHE A 146 4.16 -8.17 11.43
C PHE A 146 5.09 -9.23 12.02
N SER A 147 5.33 -10.33 11.31
CA SER A 147 6.14 -11.46 11.80
C SER A 147 7.66 -11.17 11.86
N GLY A 148 8.13 -10.18 11.10
CA GLY A 148 9.54 -9.85 10.94
C GLY A 148 10.22 -10.55 9.74
N ARG A 149 9.54 -11.47 9.04
CA ARG A 149 10.13 -12.23 7.92
C ARG A 149 10.53 -11.33 6.75
N THR A 150 9.73 -10.32 6.42
CA THR A 150 10.05 -9.28 5.43
C THR A 150 11.37 -8.59 5.76
N ILE A 151 11.55 -8.20 7.00
CA ILE A 151 12.74 -7.46 7.45
C ILE A 151 13.97 -8.38 7.49
N ARG A 152 13.81 -9.65 7.88
CA ARG A 152 14.90 -10.62 7.78
C ARG A 152 15.38 -10.74 6.33
N ALA A 153 14.46 -10.93 5.38
CA ALA A 153 14.78 -10.99 3.95
C ALA A 153 15.48 -9.70 3.45
N ALA A 154 15.07 -8.53 3.97
CA ALA A 154 15.73 -7.26 3.66
C ALA A 154 17.16 -7.17 4.20
N LEU A 155 17.40 -7.68 5.40
CA LEU A 155 18.76 -7.75 5.96
C LEU A 155 19.66 -8.72 5.17
N ASP A 156 19.13 -9.86 4.75
CA ASP A 156 19.85 -10.81 3.88
C ASP A 156 20.21 -10.14 2.53
N ALA A 157 19.23 -9.43 1.90
CA ALA A 157 19.45 -8.69 0.65
C ALA A 157 20.48 -7.56 0.79
N LEU A 158 20.47 -6.81 1.89
CA LEU A 158 21.46 -5.76 2.16
C LEU A 158 22.88 -6.32 2.26
N GLY A 159 23.02 -7.51 2.88
CA GLY A 159 24.32 -8.18 3.03
C GLY A 159 25.00 -8.53 1.70
N GLU A 160 24.22 -8.74 0.62
CA GLU A 160 24.73 -8.98 -0.75
C GLU A 160 25.13 -7.70 -1.48
N ILE A 161 24.65 -6.54 -1.01
CA ILE A 161 24.88 -5.24 -1.69
C ILE A 161 26.08 -4.51 -1.09
N GLY A 162 26.24 -4.57 0.23
CA GLY A 162 27.32 -3.87 0.91
C GLY A 162 27.20 -3.96 2.44
N ARG A 163 28.07 -3.22 3.14
CA ARG A 163 28.17 -3.24 4.60
C ARG A 163 27.81 -1.88 5.19
N PRO A 164 26.54 -1.62 5.51
CA PRO A 164 26.15 -0.38 6.18
C PRO A 164 26.76 -0.32 7.59
N ARG A 165 26.96 0.90 8.11
CA ARG A 165 27.38 1.12 9.49
C ARG A 165 26.31 0.65 10.47
N THR A 166 25.06 1.03 10.21
CA THR A 166 23.88 0.58 10.96
C THR A 166 22.72 0.35 10.01
N VAL A 167 21.80 -0.51 10.43
CA VAL A 167 20.48 -0.66 9.81
C VAL A 167 19.43 -0.34 10.84
N GLN A 168 18.59 0.62 10.58
CA GLN A 168 17.47 1.06 11.41
C GLN A 168 16.17 0.81 10.67
N LEU A 169 15.12 0.41 11.36
CA LEU A 169 13.83 0.07 10.76
C LEU A 169 12.77 1.11 11.10
N ALA A 170 12.16 1.69 10.07
CA ALA A 170 10.97 2.51 10.17
C ALA A 170 9.76 1.75 9.61
N ALA A 171 8.70 1.61 10.40
CA ALA A 171 7.45 1.00 9.98
C ALA A 171 6.28 1.98 10.20
N LEU A 172 5.41 2.15 9.19
CA LEU A 172 4.22 2.97 9.37
C LEU A 172 3.31 2.36 10.43
N VAL A 173 3.14 1.05 10.39
CA VAL A 173 2.32 0.29 11.35
C VAL A 173 3.10 -0.86 11.94
N ASP A 174 3.06 -0.99 13.26
CA ASP A 174 3.46 -2.18 13.97
C ASP A 174 2.21 -2.88 14.53
N ARG A 175 1.90 -4.08 14.02
CA ARG A 175 0.71 -4.83 14.45
C ARG A 175 0.99 -5.94 15.46
N GLY A 176 2.24 -6.07 15.90
CA GLY A 176 2.64 -7.15 16.81
C GLY A 176 2.81 -8.51 16.12
N HIS A 177 2.65 -9.59 16.90
CA HIS A 177 2.68 -11.00 16.46
C HIS A 177 3.99 -11.43 15.75
N ARG A 178 5.13 -11.14 16.39
CA ARG A 178 6.44 -11.51 15.85
C ARG A 178 6.67 -13.01 15.86
N ASP A 179 7.22 -13.53 14.75
CA ASP A 179 7.83 -14.85 14.66
C ASP A 179 9.36 -14.76 14.87
N LEU A 180 9.95 -13.59 14.58
CA LEU A 180 11.37 -13.31 14.71
C LEU A 180 11.62 -12.16 15.70
N PRO A 181 12.77 -12.12 16.41
CA PRO A 181 13.08 -11.10 17.41
C PRO A 181 13.48 -9.76 16.75
N ILE A 182 12.58 -9.21 15.91
CA ILE A 182 12.79 -7.97 15.17
C ILE A 182 11.87 -6.90 15.74
N LYS A 183 12.43 -5.71 16.00
CA LYS A 183 11.71 -4.52 16.47
C LYS A 183 12.05 -3.35 15.57
N ALA A 184 11.05 -2.53 15.26
CA ALA A 184 11.29 -1.26 14.57
C ALA A 184 11.90 -0.23 15.53
N ASP A 185 12.79 0.59 14.98
CA ASP A 185 13.38 1.75 15.67
C ASP A 185 12.38 2.91 15.70
N PHE A 186 11.62 3.07 14.61
CA PHE A 186 10.66 4.13 14.43
C PHE A 186 9.31 3.53 14.01
N VAL A 187 8.24 3.86 14.73
CA VAL A 187 6.91 3.29 14.50
C VAL A 187 5.88 4.40 14.35
N GLY A 188 5.18 4.43 13.23
CA GLY A 188 4.10 5.38 13.02
C GLY A 188 2.92 5.16 13.95
N LYS A 189 2.44 3.94 14.03
CA LYS A 189 1.33 3.54 14.90
C LYS A 189 1.47 2.10 15.35
N ASN A 190 1.33 1.87 16.66
CA ASN A 190 1.12 0.52 17.18
C ASN A 190 -0.36 0.18 17.09
N LEU A 191 -0.71 -0.89 16.38
CA LEU A 191 -2.08 -1.39 16.23
C LEU A 191 -2.17 -2.79 16.85
N PRO A 192 -2.70 -2.92 18.07
CA PRO A 192 -2.94 -4.23 18.64
C PRO A 192 -4.08 -4.92 17.87
N THR A 193 -3.73 -5.88 17.04
CA THR A 193 -4.68 -6.69 16.24
C THR A 193 -4.70 -8.13 16.74
N SER A 194 -5.72 -8.89 16.37
CA SER A 194 -5.67 -10.35 16.49
C SER A 194 -4.87 -10.96 15.33
N LYS A 195 -4.46 -12.22 15.44
CA LYS A 195 -3.80 -12.94 14.34
C LYS A 195 -4.73 -13.13 13.14
N ALA A 196 -6.03 -13.21 13.39
CA ALA A 196 -7.07 -13.36 12.37
C ALA A 196 -7.42 -12.06 11.63
N GLN A 197 -7.00 -10.92 12.14
CA GLN A 197 -7.18 -9.65 11.45
C GLN A 197 -6.03 -9.41 10.47
N SER A 198 -6.26 -8.67 9.40
CA SER A 198 -5.23 -8.14 8.52
C SER A 198 -5.15 -6.63 8.60
N VAL A 199 -3.99 -6.07 8.32
CA VAL A 199 -3.77 -4.62 8.21
C VAL A 199 -3.40 -4.31 6.78
N LYS A 200 -4.15 -3.39 6.18
CA LYS A 200 -3.97 -2.96 4.81
C LYS A 200 -3.64 -1.46 4.77
N VAL A 201 -2.49 -1.13 4.26
CA VAL A 201 -2.09 0.26 4.01
C VAL A 201 -2.47 0.61 2.58
N LEU A 202 -3.16 1.70 2.40
CA LEU A 202 -3.49 2.30 1.11
C LEU A 202 -2.71 3.60 0.97
N LEU A 203 -2.10 3.82 -0.20
CA LEU A 203 -1.33 5.03 -0.49
C LEU A 203 -1.83 5.67 -1.78
N SER A 204 -1.88 6.98 -1.81
CA SER A 204 -2.40 7.76 -2.94
C SER A 204 -1.69 7.45 -4.26
N GLU A 205 -0.42 7.09 -4.22
CA GLU A 205 0.39 6.76 -5.40
C GLU A 205 -0.03 5.44 -6.08
N ILE A 206 -0.68 4.53 -5.32
CA ILE A 206 -1.06 3.21 -5.81
C ILE A 206 -2.59 3.04 -5.78
N ASP A 207 -3.19 3.45 -4.65
CA ASP A 207 -4.58 3.12 -4.32
C ASP A 207 -5.51 4.35 -4.49
N GLY A 208 -4.97 5.51 -4.89
CA GLY A 208 -5.70 6.76 -5.09
C GLY A 208 -6.15 7.46 -3.80
N ARG A 209 -5.78 6.93 -2.63
CA ARG A 209 -6.07 7.51 -1.31
C ARG A 209 -5.08 7.02 -0.27
N ASP A 210 -4.93 7.80 0.80
CA ASP A 210 -4.12 7.44 1.96
C ASP A 210 -5.04 6.97 3.10
N GLU A 211 -4.87 5.72 3.53
CA GLU A 211 -5.67 5.14 4.61
C GLU A 211 -5.00 3.88 5.17
N VAL A 212 -5.19 3.59 6.45
CA VAL A 212 -4.86 2.28 7.01
C VAL A 212 -6.14 1.62 7.49
N LEU A 213 -6.40 0.42 7.02
CA LEU A 213 -7.57 -0.39 7.35
C LEU A 213 -7.19 -1.60 8.18
N ILE A 214 -8.06 -1.97 9.11
CA ILE A 214 -8.07 -3.29 9.74
C ILE A 214 -9.22 -4.07 9.13
N GLU A 215 -8.92 -5.25 8.61
CA GLU A 215 -9.89 -6.17 8.01
C GLU A 215 -10.02 -7.40 8.90
N ASP A 216 -11.24 -7.75 9.27
CA ASP A 216 -11.52 -9.02 9.95
C ASP A 216 -11.55 -10.15 8.91
N GLU A 217 -10.82 -11.24 9.16
CA GLU A 217 -11.02 -12.45 8.36
C GLU A 217 -12.44 -12.95 8.54
N ALA A 218 -13.15 -13.08 7.43
CA ALA A 218 -14.48 -13.67 7.42
C ALA A 218 -14.40 -15.12 7.95
N LYS A 219 -15.07 -15.38 9.07
CA LYS A 219 -15.21 -16.72 9.65
C LYS A 219 -15.97 -17.66 8.71
#